data_e012612dfc77fde7fa97e310b0a5a184
#
_entry.id   e012612dfc77fde7fa97e310b0a5a184
#
_cell.length_a   1.000
_cell.length_b   1.000
_cell.length_c   1.000
_cell.angle_alpha   90.00
_cell.angle_beta   90.00
_cell.angle_gamma   90.00
#
_symmetry.space_group_name_H-M   'P 1'
#
loop_
_entity.id
_entity.type
_entity.pdbx_description
1 polymer ?
#
loop_
_entity_poly.entity_id
_entity_poly.type
_entity_poly.pdbx_seq_one_letter_code
_entity_poly.pdbx_strand_id
1 'polypeptide(L)'
;MVRTAMEHELSRLAGKDITGGSADIYKCFDQVLRGLLKKLLELSGCPSRIVEPYMRYLEGMTIYNSVAGTLGEPHKRLTSIPQGCPLSMTMIAFLLRPWVGVIRAIGATPRILADDILVWDDSDKQEAKIHSAYEATFQYIADIGGKAAPTKSYTFSTNRITRKRLREHIWCKAGSQKIKVVTR
;
A
#
# COMPACT_ATOMS: atom_id res chain seq x y z
N MET A 1 -0.39 13.65 4.88
CA MET A 1 -1.85 13.88 5.01
C MET A 1 -2.26 15.32 4.70
N VAL A 2 -1.66 16.36 5.30
CA VAL A 2 -2.03 17.77 5.06
C VAL A 2 -2.05 18.14 3.57
N ARG A 3 -1.00 17.81 2.80
CA ARG A 3 -0.91 18.11 1.37
C ARG A 3 -2.07 17.49 0.56
N THR A 4 -2.42 16.23 0.81
CA THR A 4 -3.53 15.57 0.10
C THR A 4 -4.88 16.23 0.42
N ALA A 5 -5.10 16.63 1.68
CA ALA A 5 -6.31 17.35 2.06
C ALA A 5 -6.40 18.72 1.36
N MET A 6 -5.28 19.44 1.24
CA MET A 6 -5.23 20.71 0.51
C MET A 6 -5.47 20.51 -1.00
N GLU A 7 -4.87 19.49 -1.62
CA GLU A 7 -5.09 19.15 -3.03
C GLU A 7 -6.57 18.83 -3.29
N HIS A 8 -7.21 18.03 -2.43
CA HIS A 8 -8.64 17.74 -2.55
C HIS A 8 -9.51 18.98 -2.38
N GLU A 9 -9.15 19.89 -1.46
CA GLU A 9 -9.90 21.13 -1.26
C GLU A 9 -9.75 22.06 -2.47
N LEU A 10 -8.56 22.18 -3.04
CA LEU A 10 -8.33 22.95 -4.27
C LEU A 10 -9.15 22.42 -5.45
N SER A 11 -9.19 21.09 -5.64
CA SER A 11 -10.00 20.46 -6.69
C SER A 11 -11.50 20.76 -6.47
N ARG A 12 -11.97 20.69 -5.20
CA ARG A 12 -13.33 21.03 -4.84
C ARG A 12 -13.68 22.50 -5.13
N LEU A 13 -12.79 23.41 -4.80
CA LEU A 13 -12.96 24.85 -5.08
C LEU A 13 -12.96 25.14 -6.59
N ALA A 14 -12.23 24.33 -7.37
CA ALA A 14 -12.24 24.39 -8.83
C ALA A 14 -13.48 23.71 -9.47
N GLY A 15 -14.45 23.25 -8.66
CA GLY A 15 -15.66 22.58 -9.14
C GLY A 15 -15.44 21.19 -9.75
N LYS A 16 -14.28 20.58 -9.48
CA LYS A 16 -13.96 19.24 -10.00
C LYS A 16 -14.45 18.14 -9.08
N ASP A 17 -14.93 17.08 -9.69
CA ASP A 17 -15.18 15.85 -8.95
C ASP A 17 -13.88 15.11 -8.65
N ILE A 18 -13.81 14.47 -7.50
CA ILE A 18 -12.68 13.68 -7.05
C ILE A 18 -13.14 12.25 -6.84
N THR A 19 -12.39 11.30 -7.38
CA THR A 19 -12.60 9.87 -7.12
C THR A 19 -11.29 9.25 -6.65
N GLY A 20 -11.37 8.32 -5.70
CA GLY A 20 -10.18 7.66 -5.18
C GLY A 20 -10.49 6.42 -4.36
N GLY A 21 -9.44 5.79 -3.86
CA GLY A 21 -9.55 4.64 -2.98
C GLY A 21 -8.28 4.46 -2.15
N SER A 22 -8.45 3.96 -0.94
CA SER A 22 -7.37 3.52 -0.06
C SER A 22 -7.37 2.00 0.01
N ALA A 23 -6.20 1.42 -0.19
CA ALA A 23 -5.96 -0.02 -0.03
C ALA A 23 -5.10 -0.26 1.20
N ASP A 24 -5.49 -1.23 2.03
CA ASP A 24 -4.76 -1.68 3.20
C ASP A 24 -4.05 -3.01 2.90
N ILE A 25 -2.81 -3.15 3.34
CA ILE A 25 -2.03 -4.38 3.22
C ILE A 25 -2.10 -5.13 4.55
N TYR A 26 -2.70 -6.32 4.53
CA TYR A 26 -2.82 -7.15 5.73
C TYR A 26 -1.45 -7.46 6.33
N LYS A 27 -1.22 -7.03 7.58
CA LYS A 27 0.05 -7.26 8.30
C LYS A 27 1.29 -6.95 7.42
N CYS A 28 1.32 -5.78 6.80
CA CYS A 28 2.31 -5.38 5.79
C CYS A 28 3.74 -5.75 6.18
N PHE A 29 4.19 -5.37 7.38
CA PHE A 29 5.55 -5.63 7.86
C PHE A 29 5.87 -7.13 8.02
N ASP A 30 4.88 -7.95 8.37
CA ASP A 30 5.06 -9.39 8.58
C ASP A 30 5.18 -10.18 7.27
N GLN A 31 4.65 -9.62 6.16
CA GLN A 31 4.62 -10.29 4.86
C GLN A 31 5.79 -9.92 3.95
N VAL A 32 6.66 -8.99 4.35
CA VAL A 32 7.78 -8.56 3.53
C VAL A 32 8.70 -9.73 3.20
N LEU A 33 8.82 -10.05 1.92
CA LEU A 33 9.77 -11.02 1.39
C LEU A 33 11.17 -10.40 1.38
N ARG A 34 12.04 -10.84 2.29
CA ARG A 34 13.39 -10.27 2.50
C ARG A 34 14.25 -10.33 1.24
N GLY A 35 14.16 -11.43 0.47
CA GLY A 35 14.90 -11.58 -0.81
C GLY A 35 14.47 -10.57 -1.87
N LEU A 36 13.14 -10.33 -1.99
CA LEU A 36 12.59 -9.29 -2.87
C LEU A 36 13.03 -7.90 -2.42
N LEU A 37 12.93 -7.61 -1.13
CA LEU A 37 13.38 -6.34 -0.57
C LEU A 37 14.85 -6.08 -0.87
N LYS A 38 15.73 -7.07 -0.62
CA LYS A 38 17.17 -6.98 -0.95
C LYS A 38 17.37 -6.62 -2.41
N LYS A 39 16.70 -7.34 -3.31
CA LYS A 39 16.81 -7.11 -4.76
C LYS A 39 16.35 -5.70 -5.16
N LEU A 40 15.25 -5.21 -4.60
CA LEU A 40 14.76 -3.85 -4.85
C LEU A 40 15.71 -2.78 -4.33
N LEU A 41 16.32 -2.98 -3.17
CA LEU A 41 17.33 -2.08 -2.62
C LEU A 41 18.56 -2.00 -3.54
N GLU A 42 19.07 -3.13 -3.99
CA GLU A 42 20.20 -3.21 -4.92
C GLU A 42 19.88 -2.51 -6.24
N LEU A 43 18.74 -2.81 -6.86
CA LEU A 43 18.29 -2.20 -8.11
C LEU A 43 18.03 -0.69 -7.99
N SER A 44 17.69 -0.22 -6.79
CA SER A 44 17.48 1.21 -6.49
C SER A 44 18.80 1.95 -6.24
N GLY A 45 19.96 1.28 -6.30
CA GLY A 45 21.26 1.87 -6.02
C GLY A 45 21.55 2.11 -4.55
N CYS A 46 20.85 1.43 -3.64
CA CYS A 46 21.15 1.50 -2.22
C CYS A 46 22.54 0.94 -1.94
N PRO A 47 23.45 1.66 -1.24
CA PRO A 47 24.80 1.20 -0.99
C PRO A 47 24.84 -0.13 -0.23
N SER A 48 25.69 -1.07 -0.67
CA SER A 48 25.84 -2.39 -0.03
C SER A 48 26.20 -2.30 1.44
N ARG A 49 26.96 -1.26 1.85
CA ARG A 49 27.28 -0.96 3.25
C ARG A 49 26.02 -0.70 4.14
N ILE A 50 24.85 -0.46 3.55
CA ILE A 50 23.58 -0.32 4.25
C ILE A 50 22.77 -1.61 4.10
N VAL A 51 22.70 -2.16 2.89
CA VAL A 51 21.90 -3.35 2.58
C VAL A 51 22.40 -4.57 3.33
N GLU A 52 23.69 -4.89 3.23
CA GLU A 52 24.25 -6.12 3.80
C GLU A 52 24.12 -6.19 5.33
N PRO A 53 24.47 -5.15 6.12
CA PRO A 53 24.28 -5.20 7.58
C PRO A 53 22.80 -5.33 7.97
N TYR A 54 21.90 -4.66 7.25
CA TYR A 54 20.47 -4.76 7.53
C TYR A 54 19.94 -6.18 7.24
N MET A 55 20.32 -6.79 6.13
CA MET A 55 19.92 -8.16 5.80
C MET A 55 20.47 -9.18 6.81
N ARG A 56 21.75 -9.05 7.22
CA ARG A 56 22.32 -9.87 8.29
C ARG A 56 21.59 -9.73 9.61
N TYR A 57 21.21 -8.52 9.97
CA TYR A 57 20.39 -8.26 11.16
C TYR A 57 19.04 -9.00 11.09
N LEU A 58 18.34 -8.93 9.95
CA LEU A 58 17.08 -9.63 9.76
C LEU A 58 17.22 -11.15 9.82
N GLU A 59 18.27 -11.71 9.25
CA GLU A 59 18.57 -13.15 9.25
C GLU A 59 18.96 -13.67 10.64
N GLY A 60 19.73 -12.86 11.38
CA GLY A 60 20.16 -13.17 12.75
C GLY A 60 19.07 -13.02 13.80
N MET A 61 17.96 -12.33 13.48
CA MET A 61 16.91 -12.00 14.44
C MET A 61 16.18 -13.24 14.95
N THR A 62 16.19 -13.44 16.26
CA THR A 62 15.42 -14.46 16.96
C THR A 62 14.18 -13.82 17.60
N ILE A 63 13.03 -14.45 17.43
CA ILE A 63 11.74 -13.95 17.90
C ILE A 63 11.19 -14.89 18.96
N TYR A 64 10.61 -14.32 20.01
CA TYR A 64 9.92 -15.02 21.07
C TYR A 64 8.47 -14.56 21.09
N ASN A 65 7.54 -15.49 21.17
CA ASN A 65 6.15 -15.16 21.49
C ASN A 65 6.01 -15.01 23.01
N SER A 66 5.31 -13.97 23.46
CA SER A 66 5.00 -13.80 24.89
C SER A 66 3.50 -14.00 25.11
N VAL A 67 3.16 -14.86 26.06
CA VAL A 67 1.79 -15.11 26.51
C VAL A 67 1.76 -14.99 28.03
N ALA A 68 0.95 -14.10 28.55
CA ALA A 68 0.79 -13.87 30.00
C ALA A 68 2.15 -13.64 30.74
N GLY A 69 3.11 -12.97 30.10
CA GLY A 69 4.42 -12.69 30.66
C GLY A 69 5.45 -13.83 30.55
N THR A 70 5.07 -14.97 30.05
CA THR A 70 5.98 -16.11 29.79
C THR A 70 6.44 -16.09 28.35
N LEU A 71 7.76 -16.26 28.12
CA LEU A 71 8.35 -16.37 26.79
C LEU A 71 8.23 -17.80 26.29
N GLY A 72 7.75 -17.96 25.06
CA GLY A 72 7.76 -19.24 24.36
C GLY A 72 9.11 -19.56 23.76
N GLU A 73 9.19 -20.68 23.02
CA GLU A 73 10.40 -21.11 22.34
C GLU A 73 10.86 -20.10 21.26
N PRO A 74 12.18 -19.91 21.11
CA PRO A 74 12.75 -19.04 20.09
C PRO A 74 12.47 -19.58 18.69
N HIS A 75 12.14 -18.70 17.76
CA HIS A 75 11.98 -19.07 16.37
C HIS A 75 12.53 -17.98 15.43
N LYS A 76 12.88 -18.37 14.20
CA LYS A 76 13.26 -17.46 13.14
C LYS A 76 12.15 -17.32 12.12
N ARG A 77 11.92 -16.10 11.63
CA ARG A 77 11.01 -15.86 10.51
C ARG A 77 11.80 -15.74 9.21
N LEU A 78 11.30 -16.34 8.15
CA LEU A 78 11.85 -16.21 6.80
C LEU A 78 11.38 -14.93 6.09
N THR A 79 10.26 -14.39 6.52
CA THR A 79 9.68 -13.12 6.07
C THR A 79 9.65 -12.12 7.22
N SER A 80 9.17 -10.94 6.98
CA SER A 80 9.00 -9.83 7.91
C SER A 80 10.21 -8.90 8.07
N ILE A 81 9.88 -7.67 8.35
CA ILE A 81 10.78 -6.65 8.91
C ILE A 81 10.20 -6.17 10.23
N PRO A 82 11.02 -5.83 11.25
CA PRO A 82 10.52 -5.53 12.58
C PRO A 82 9.74 -4.20 12.62
N GLN A 83 8.55 -4.24 13.22
CA GLN A 83 7.81 -3.03 13.55
C GLN A 83 8.56 -2.28 14.65
N GLY A 84 8.67 -0.95 14.50
CA GLY A 84 9.42 -0.11 15.44
C GLY A 84 10.92 0.03 15.14
N CYS A 85 11.48 -0.71 14.19
CA CYS A 85 12.82 -0.43 13.70
C CYS A 85 12.85 0.87 12.88
N PRO A 86 13.77 1.81 13.16
CA PRO A 86 13.83 3.09 12.45
C PRO A 86 13.97 2.96 10.92
N LEU A 87 14.61 1.88 10.43
CA LEU A 87 14.79 1.63 9.01
C LEU A 87 13.56 0.99 8.34
N SER A 88 12.67 0.37 9.08
CA SER A 88 11.55 -0.38 8.49
C SER A 88 10.61 0.47 7.64
N MET A 89 10.36 1.72 8.03
CA MET A 89 9.58 2.67 7.23
C MET A 89 10.25 2.97 5.88
N THR A 90 11.57 3.14 5.89
CA THR A 90 12.36 3.35 4.67
C THR A 90 12.32 2.10 3.78
N MET A 91 12.40 0.91 4.36
CA MET A 91 12.32 -0.35 3.63
C MET A 91 10.96 -0.57 2.96
N ILE A 92 9.86 -0.23 3.66
CA ILE A 92 8.51 -0.24 3.05
C ILE A 92 8.42 0.79 1.91
N ALA A 93 9.01 1.98 2.07
CA ALA A 93 9.02 2.97 1.00
C ALA A 93 9.77 2.47 -0.25
N PHE A 94 10.89 1.76 -0.11
CA PHE A 94 11.56 1.10 -1.24
C PHE A 94 10.71 -0.01 -1.86
N LEU A 95 10.06 -0.83 -1.04
CA LEU A 95 9.17 -1.90 -1.51
C LEU A 95 8.00 -1.35 -2.33
N LEU A 96 7.42 -0.21 -1.93
CA LEU A 96 6.26 0.37 -2.59
C LEU A 96 6.61 1.40 -3.69
N ARG A 97 7.88 1.75 -3.87
CA ARG A 97 8.31 2.74 -4.89
C ARG A 97 7.94 2.35 -6.32
N PRO A 98 8.09 1.09 -6.78
CA PRO A 98 7.69 0.70 -8.13
C PRO A 98 6.18 0.88 -8.37
N TRP A 99 5.35 0.63 -7.36
CA TRP A 99 3.91 0.87 -7.42
C TRP A 99 3.58 2.33 -7.76
N VAL A 100 4.32 3.29 -7.21
CA VAL A 100 4.14 4.72 -7.53
C VAL A 100 4.32 4.97 -9.04
N GLY A 101 5.31 4.30 -9.66
CA GLY A 101 5.54 4.37 -11.10
C GLY A 101 4.35 3.82 -11.90
N VAL A 102 3.83 2.67 -11.50
CA VAL A 102 2.65 2.04 -12.14
C VAL A 102 1.43 2.95 -12.09
N ILE A 103 1.12 3.51 -10.92
CA ILE A 103 -0.06 4.38 -10.75
C ILE A 103 0.07 5.69 -11.54
N ARG A 104 1.27 6.28 -11.56
CA ARG A 104 1.54 7.48 -12.37
C ARG A 104 1.42 7.21 -13.87
N ALA A 105 1.83 6.04 -14.34
CA ALA A 105 1.69 5.65 -15.74
C ALA A 105 0.21 5.53 -16.16
N ILE A 106 -0.69 5.15 -15.26
CA ILE A 106 -2.15 5.16 -15.46
C ILE A 106 -2.70 6.59 -15.48
N GLY A 107 -1.96 7.56 -14.96
CA GLY A 107 -2.34 8.96 -14.86
C GLY A 107 -3.16 9.29 -13.61
N ALA A 108 -3.14 8.43 -12.60
CA ALA A 108 -3.70 8.70 -11.28
C ALA A 108 -2.62 9.20 -10.30
N THR A 109 -3.04 9.79 -9.21
CA THR A 109 -2.15 10.36 -8.18
C THR A 109 -1.97 9.36 -7.03
N PRO A 110 -0.77 8.77 -6.86
CA PRO A 110 -0.46 7.89 -5.73
C PRO A 110 -0.05 8.67 -4.49
N ARG A 111 -0.42 8.16 -3.32
CA ARG A 111 0.10 8.59 -2.01
C ARG A 111 0.36 7.37 -1.15
N ILE A 112 1.47 7.39 -0.43
CA ILE A 112 1.88 6.33 0.50
C ILE A 112 2.22 6.97 1.83
N LEU A 113 1.74 6.37 2.90
CA LEU A 113 2.18 6.64 4.26
C LEU A 113 2.33 5.29 4.96
N ALA A 114 3.55 4.78 5.03
CA ALA A 114 3.84 3.43 5.50
C ALA A 114 3.11 2.36 4.65
N ASP A 115 2.18 1.63 5.24
CA ASP A 115 1.32 0.64 4.64
C ASP A 115 -0.02 1.20 4.11
N ASP A 116 -0.33 2.45 4.44
CA ASP A 116 -1.50 3.14 3.89
C ASP A 116 -1.24 3.59 2.45
N ILE A 117 -1.92 2.98 1.52
CA ILE A 117 -1.85 3.27 0.08
C ILE A 117 -3.12 3.99 -0.34
N LEU A 118 -2.97 5.17 -0.93
CA LEU A 118 -4.08 5.97 -1.46
C LEU A 118 -3.83 6.30 -2.93
N VAL A 119 -4.85 6.11 -3.76
CA VAL A 119 -4.90 6.59 -5.14
C VAL A 119 -6.09 7.51 -5.33
N TRP A 120 -5.91 8.58 -6.10
CA TRP A 120 -7.01 9.49 -6.43
C TRP A 120 -6.76 10.22 -7.75
N ASP A 121 -7.82 10.75 -8.33
CA ASP A 121 -7.79 11.57 -9.55
C ASP A 121 -8.96 12.56 -9.56
N ASP A 122 -8.78 13.73 -10.21
CA ASP A 122 -9.78 14.80 -10.37
C ASP A 122 -10.01 15.18 -11.84
N SER A 123 -9.54 14.37 -12.78
CA SER A 123 -9.73 14.60 -14.22
C SER A 123 -11.10 14.10 -14.69
N ASP A 124 -11.51 14.48 -15.88
CA ASP A 124 -12.77 14.06 -16.50
C ASP A 124 -12.88 12.53 -16.66
N LYS A 125 -11.74 11.82 -16.71
CA LYS A 125 -11.67 10.35 -16.81
C LYS A 125 -11.37 9.67 -15.47
N GLN A 126 -11.57 10.37 -14.35
CA GLN A 126 -11.20 9.90 -13.01
C GLN A 126 -11.74 8.50 -12.67
N GLU A 127 -13.01 8.20 -12.99
CA GLU A 127 -13.62 6.91 -12.69
C GLU A 127 -12.85 5.76 -13.36
N ALA A 128 -12.60 5.84 -14.68
CA ALA A 128 -11.86 4.81 -15.42
C ALA A 128 -10.42 4.65 -14.93
N LYS A 129 -9.74 5.78 -14.67
CA LYS A 129 -8.37 5.74 -14.13
C LYS A 129 -8.32 5.10 -12.74
N ILE A 130 -9.26 5.43 -11.85
CA ILE A 130 -9.31 4.86 -10.51
C ILE A 130 -9.64 3.38 -10.56
N HIS A 131 -10.52 2.92 -11.45
CA HIS A 131 -10.72 1.49 -11.65
C HIS A 131 -9.42 0.78 -12.01
N SER A 132 -8.72 1.26 -13.04
CA SER A 132 -7.44 0.66 -13.47
C SER A 132 -6.36 0.75 -12.38
N ALA A 133 -6.23 1.89 -11.71
CA ALA A 133 -5.22 2.11 -10.69
C ALA A 133 -5.47 1.26 -9.43
N TYR A 134 -6.72 1.07 -9.07
CA TYR A 134 -7.09 0.30 -7.88
C TYR A 134 -6.93 -1.21 -8.11
N GLU A 135 -7.31 -1.72 -9.28
CA GLU A 135 -7.01 -3.10 -9.69
C GLU A 135 -5.50 -3.34 -9.77
N ALA A 136 -4.73 -2.40 -10.36
CA ALA A 136 -3.27 -2.48 -10.40
C ALA A 136 -2.65 -2.46 -8.99
N THR A 137 -3.26 -1.76 -8.04
CA THR A 137 -2.82 -1.74 -6.64
C THR A 137 -2.95 -3.11 -5.99
N PHE A 138 -4.10 -3.78 -6.15
CA PHE A 138 -4.30 -5.12 -5.60
C PHE A 138 -3.39 -6.15 -6.29
N GLN A 139 -3.20 -6.03 -7.60
CA GLN A 139 -2.26 -6.89 -8.32
C GLN A 139 -0.83 -6.68 -7.79
N TYR A 140 -0.40 -5.44 -7.62
CA TYR A 140 0.93 -5.13 -7.09
C TYR A 140 1.15 -5.71 -5.69
N ILE A 141 0.15 -5.58 -4.80
CA ILE A 141 0.23 -6.18 -3.46
C ILE A 141 0.43 -7.70 -3.55
N ALA A 142 -0.27 -8.37 -4.46
CA ALA A 142 -0.10 -9.80 -4.70
C ALA A 142 1.28 -10.13 -5.28
N ASP A 143 1.77 -9.35 -6.24
CA ASP A 143 3.06 -9.56 -6.91
C ASP A 143 4.26 -9.43 -5.95
N ILE A 144 4.15 -8.57 -4.93
CA ILE A 144 5.19 -8.49 -3.87
C ILE A 144 5.04 -9.56 -2.78
N GLY A 145 4.11 -10.51 -2.96
CA GLY A 145 3.84 -11.59 -2.01
C GLY A 145 3.00 -11.15 -0.80
N GLY A 146 2.40 -9.97 -0.86
CA GLY A 146 1.52 -9.44 0.17
C GLY A 146 0.08 -9.91 -0.02
N LYS A 147 -0.71 -9.79 1.05
CA LYS A 147 -2.15 -10.02 1.04
C LYS A 147 -2.86 -8.70 1.30
N ALA A 148 -3.76 -8.32 0.41
CA ALA A 148 -4.61 -7.16 0.65
C ALA A 148 -5.62 -7.42 1.78
N ALA A 149 -6.09 -6.35 2.42
CA ALA A 149 -7.17 -6.37 3.41
C ALA A 149 -8.41 -5.61 2.86
N PRO A 150 -9.23 -6.23 1.99
CA PRO A 150 -10.33 -5.54 1.33
C PRO A 150 -11.39 -5.00 2.30
N THR A 151 -11.56 -5.64 3.47
CA THR A 151 -12.48 -5.19 4.52
C THR A 151 -12.06 -3.88 5.20
N LYS A 152 -10.76 -3.55 5.14
CA LYS A 152 -10.19 -2.29 5.63
C LYS A 152 -10.00 -1.27 4.50
N SER A 153 -10.02 -1.74 3.26
CA SER A 153 -9.92 -0.91 2.07
C SER A 153 -11.23 -0.20 1.78
N TYR A 154 -11.17 0.98 1.17
CA TYR A 154 -12.37 1.74 0.80
C TYR A 154 -12.14 2.56 -0.46
N THR A 155 -13.24 2.89 -1.14
CA THR A 155 -13.27 3.85 -2.24
C THR A 155 -14.15 5.04 -1.89
N PHE A 156 -13.96 6.15 -2.57
CA PHE A 156 -14.76 7.36 -2.40
C PHE A 156 -14.91 8.13 -3.71
N SER A 157 -15.94 8.94 -3.81
CA SER A 157 -16.07 9.96 -4.86
C SER A 157 -16.94 11.11 -4.35
N THR A 158 -16.70 12.32 -4.84
CA THR A 158 -17.60 13.47 -4.65
C THR A 158 -18.84 13.34 -5.52
N ASN A 159 -18.72 12.67 -6.68
CA ASN A 159 -19.83 12.45 -7.61
C ASN A 159 -20.80 11.36 -7.12
N ARG A 160 -22.08 11.66 -7.05
CA ARG A 160 -23.12 10.73 -6.58
C ARG A 160 -23.28 9.51 -7.51
N ILE A 161 -23.18 9.71 -8.83
CA ILE A 161 -23.37 8.66 -9.83
C ILE A 161 -22.18 7.69 -9.75
N THR A 162 -20.96 8.22 -9.71
CA THR A 162 -19.73 7.43 -9.56
C THR A 162 -19.76 6.61 -8.26
N ARG A 163 -20.19 7.20 -7.13
CA ARG A 163 -20.37 6.43 -5.88
C ARG A 163 -21.31 5.23 -6.03
N LYS A 164 -22.41 5.38 -6.78
CA LYS A 164 -23.33 4.26 -7.03
C LYS A 164 -22.65 3.15 -7.81
N ARG A 165 -21.94 3.49 -8.89
CA ARG A 165 -21.19 2.53 -9.71
C ARG A 165 -20.10 1.82 -8.92
N LEU A 166 -19.33 2.54 -8.10
CA LEU A 166 -18.30 1.96 -7.22
C LEU A 166 -18.86 0.94 -6.22
N ARG A 167 -20.09 1.16 -5.69
CA ARG A 167 -20.76 0.20 -4.77
C ARG A 167 -21.18 -1.10 -5.46
N GLU A 168 -21.47 -1.03 -6.74
CA GLU A 168 -21.89 -2.18 -7.56
C GLU A 168 -20.70 -2.92 -8.16
N HIS A 169 -19.54 -2.25 -8.24
CA HIS A 169 -18.35 -2.80 -8.87
C HIS A 169 -17.74 -3.96 -8.05
N ILE A 170 -17.36 -5.01 -8.79
CA ILE A 170 -16.64 -6.17 -8.24
C ILE A 170 -15.17 -6.05 -8.61
N TRP A 171 -14.32 -5.94 -7.59
CA TRP A 171 -12.89 -5.78 -7.75
C TRP A 171 -12.22 -7.15 -7.93
N CYS A 172 -11.87 -7.50 -9.16
CA CYS A 172 -11.35 -8.84 -9.50
C CYS A 172 -10.05 -9.17 -8.78
N LYS A 173 -9.11 -8.23 -8.76
CA LYS A 173 -7.80 -8.41 -8.10
C LYS A 173 -7.87 -8.33 -6.57
N ALA A 174 -8.95 -7.83 -6.02
CA ALA A 174 -9.23 -7.84 -4.59
C ALA A 174 -9.90 -9.16 -4.11
N GLY A 175 -9.91 -10.20 -4.93
CA GLY A 175 -10.57 -11.48 -4.63
C GLY A 175 -12.05 -11.51 -5.06
N SER A 176 -12.38 -10.81 -6.15
CA SER A 176 -13.73 -10.75 -6.74
C SER A 176 -14.80 -10.30 -5.75
N GLN A 177 -14.53 -9.26 -5.00
CA GLN A 177 -15.44 -8.75 -3.97
C GLN A 177 -15.70 -7.24 -4.11
N LYS A 178 -16.76 -6.79 -3.45
CA LYS A 178 -17.09 -5.37 -3.35
C LYS A 178 -16.24 -4.71 -2.29
N ILE A 179 -15.80 -3.49 -2.56
CA ILE A 179 -15.07 -2.65 -1.61
C ILE A 179 -16.01 -1.58 -1.06
N LYS A 180 -15.91 -1.28 0.22
CA LYS A 180 -16.72 -0.26 0.89
C LYS A 180 -16.57 1.10 0.20
N VAL A 181 -17.67 1.78 -0.06
CA VAL A 181 -17.67 3.16 -0.56
C VAL A 181 -18.03 4.11 0.57
N VAL A 182 -17.08 4.97 0.92
CA VAL A 182 -17.30 6.00 1.95
C VAL A 182 -17.80 7.29 1.31
N THR A 183 -18.65 8.01 2.05
CA THR A 183 -19.10 9.36 1.72
C THR A 183 -18.37 10.34 2.62
N ARG A 184 -17.75 11.34 2.03
CA ARG A 184 -17.26 12.51 2.76
C ARG A 184 -18.29 13.61 2.71
#